data_fe3128565d794cb7ec2fd1d1c2b06040
#
_entry.id   fe3128565d794cb7ec2fd1d1c2b06040
#
_cell.length_a   1.000
_cell.length_b   1.000
_cell.length_c   1.000
_cell.angle_alpha   90.00
_cell.angle_beta   90.00
_cell.angle_gamma   90.00
#
_symmetry.space_group_name_H-M   'P 1'
#
loop_
_entity.id
_entity.type
_entity.pdbx_description
1 polymer ?
#
loop_
_entity_poly.entity_id
_entity_poly.type
_entity_poly.pdbx_seq_one_letter_code
_entity_poly.pdbx_strand_id
1 'polypeptide(L)'
;MNFLDSEPDPKQFRALKLFLLAALAVGAVASVAARPVPVPVAPWAVAPLWTLSYGLMAVAGWLAWKRVGLKSFALGFFAAQLALNLVWRLAPLPALGLAMNLCALATLILFARRNFVAAVTFLPSVIWCLFVSLPMNGFWRLY
;
A
#
# COMPACT_ATOMS: atom_id res chain seq x y z
N MET A 1 5.37 -32.11 8.06
CA MET A 1 4.76 -31.40 6.91
C MET A 1 5.89 -30.59 6.27
N ASN A 2 6.45 -31.15 5.19
CA ASN A 2 7.63 -30.54 4.54
C ASN A 2 7.17 -29.33 3.73
N PHE A 3 7.44 -28.14 4.25
CA PHE A 3 7.17 -26.87 3.57
C PHE A 3 8.05 -26.63 2.33
N LEU A 4 9.02 -27.50 2.06
CA LEU A 4 10.01 -27.31 1.00
C LEU A 4 9.71 -28.12 -0.27
N ASP A 5 8.71 -29.01 -0.28
CA ASP A 5 8.45 -29.91 -1.40
C ASP A 5 7.24 -29.53 -2.27
N SER A 6 6.58 -28.41 -2.01
CA SER A 6 5.54 -27.93 -2.93
C SER A 6 6.14 -27.00 -3.95
N GLU A 7 6.28 -27.45 -5.19
CA GLU A 7 6.53 -26.54 -6.31
C GLU A 7 5.55 -25.35 -6.25
N PRO A 8 6.01 -24.13 -6.41
CA PRO A 8 5.13 -22.97 -6.34
C PRO A 8 4.08 -23.08 -7.45
N ASP A 9 2.81 -23.13 -7.07
CA ASP A 9 1.69 -23.19 -8.01
C ASP A 9 1.83 -22.04 -9.03
N PRO A 10 1.92 -22.34 -10.34
CA PRO A 10 2.11 -21.31 -11.36
C PRO A 10 1.00 -20.24 -11.36
N LYS A 11 -0.20 -20.57 -10.87
CA LYS A 11 -1.31 -19.61 -10.70
C LYS A 11 -1.00 -18.59 -9.60
N GLN A 12 -0.40 -19.04 -8.49
CA GLN A 12 -0.02 -18.15 -7.39
C GLN A 12 1.09 -17.19 -7.81
N PHE A 13 2.04 -17.67 -8.59
CA PHE A 13 3.13 -16.85 -9.10
C PHE A 13 2.66 -15.80 -10.11
N ARG A 14 1.71 -16.17 -10.99
CA ARG A 14 1.04 -15.22 -11.90
C ARG A 14 0.28 -14.14 -11.11
N ALA A 15 -0.45 -14.55 -10.07
CA ALA A 15 -1.17 -13.59 -9.22
C ALA A 15 -0.21 -12.62 -8.54
N LEU A 16 0.91 -13.07 -7.98
CA LEU A 16 1.92 -12.19 -7.38
C LEU A 16 2.44 -11.17 -8.40
N LYS A 17 2.76 -11.61 -9.62
CA LYS A 17 3.18 -10.69 -10.69
C LYS A 17 2.13 -9.64 -10.99
N LEU A 18 0.84 -10.00 -11.03
CA LEU A 18 -0.24 -9.06 -11.28
C LEU A 18 -0.38 -8.04 -10.14
N PHE A 19 -0.28 -8.47 -8.87
CA PHE A 19 -0.28 -7.55 -7.74
C PHE A 19 0.90 -6.58 -7.79
N LEU A 20 2.10 -7.08 -8.10
CA LEU A 20 3.29 -6.26 -8.26
C LEU A 20 3.15 -5.27 -9.42
N LEU A 21 2.70 -5.72 -10.58
CA LEU A 21 2.48 -4.85 -11.74
C LEU A 21 1.45 -3.76 -11.45
N ALA A 22 0.32 -4.11 -10.83
CA ALA A 22 -0.72 -3.14 -10.49
C ALA A 22 -0.21 -2.09 -9.50
N ALA A 23 0.42 -2.51 -8.40
CA ALA A 23 0.93 -1.59 -7.38
C ALA A 23 2.07 -0.71 -7.90
N LEU A 24 3.03 -1.29 -8.62
CA LEU A 24 4.15 -0.53 -9.21
C LEU A 24 3.71 0.39 -10.34
N ALA A 25 2.70 0.00 -11.13
CA ALA A 25 2.11 0.89 -12.14
C ALA A 25 1.44 2.11 -11.50
N VAL A 26 0.67 1.92 -10.42
CA VAL A 26 0.11 3.03 -9.63
C VAL A 26 1.23 3.91 -9.09
N GLY A 27 2.28 3.32 -8.54
CA GLY A 27 3.45 4.04 -8.04
C GLY A 27 4.17 4.83 -9.14
N ALA A 28 4.36 4.26 -10.31
CA ALA A 28 4.99 4.91 -11.45
C ALA A 28 4.16 6.10 -11.96
N VAL A 29 2.85 5.90 -12.18
CA VAL A 29 1.94 6.98 -12.60
C VAL A 29 1.92 8.10 -11.56
N ALA A 30 1.83 7.74 -10.28
CA ALA A 30 1.87 8.71 -9.19
C ALA A 30 3.20 9.50 -9.16
N SER A 31 4.32 8.86 -9.46
CA SER A 31 5.63 9.50 -9.45
C SER A 31 5.81 10.50 -10.60
N VAL A 32 5.27 10.19 -11.78
CA VAL A 32 5.39 11.05 -12.97
C VAL A 32 4.43 12.23 -12.91
N ALA A 33 3.20 12.01 -12.44
CA ALA A 33 2.12 12.99 -12.48
C ALA A 33 1.98 13.81 -11.18
N ALA A 34 2.59 13.37 -10.09
CA ALA A 34 2.40 13.97 -8.77
C ALA A 34 3.23 15.22 -8.53
N ARG A 35 2.65 16.15 -7.81
CA ARG A 35 3.38 17.30 -7.27
C ARG A 35 4.33 16.83 -6.15
N PRO A 36 5.50 17.49 -5.98
CA PRO A 36 6.37 17.23 -4.86
C PRO A 36 5.64 17.40 -3.53
N VAL A 37 5.68 16.39 -2.67
CA VAL A 37 5.17 16.49 -1.30
C VAL A 37 6.34 16.82 -0.40
N PRO A 38 6.26 17.89 0.41
CA PRO A 38 7.31 18.21 1.37
C PRO A 38 7.34 17.16 2.47
N VAL A 39 8.33 16.28 2.41
CA VAL A 39 8.58 15.26 3.43
C VAL A 39 9.95 15.53 4.06
N PRO A 40 10.11 15.34 5.37
CA PRO A 40 11.39 15.57 6.07
C PRO A 40 12.34 14.39 5.85
N VAL A 41 12.58 14.03 4.59
CA VAL A 41 13.49 12.95 4.17
C VAL A 41 14.40 13.49 3.09
N ALA A 42 15.62 12.96 3.03
CA ALA A 42 16.55 13.30 1.96
C ALA A 42 15.91 13.01 0.58
N PRO A 43 16.01 13.93 -0.40
CA PRO A 43 15.33 13.77 -1.70
C PRO A 43 15.65 12.46 -2.41
N TRP A 44 16.86 11.95 -2.28
CA TRP A 44 17.28 10.68 -2.89
C TRP A 44 16.61 9.45 -2.27
N ALA A 45 16.14 9.54 -1.01
CA ALA A 45 15.51 8.43 -0.31
C ALA A 45 14.01 8.30 -0.64
N VAL A 46 13.39 9.37 -1.15
CA VAL A 46 11.93 9.41 -1.39
C VAL A 46 11.51 8.34 -2.40
N ALA A 47 12.18 8.26 -3.55
CA ALA A 47 11.82 7.29 -4.60
C ALA A 47 12.01 5.83 -4.17
N PRO A 48 13.16 5.42 -3.56
CA PRO A 48 13.31 4.08 -3.00
C PRO A 48 12.26 3.72 -1.95
N LEU A 49 11.92 4.64 -1.04
CA LEU A 49 10.92 4.41 0.00
C LEU A 49 9.52 4.21 -0.59
N TRP A 50 9.14 5.00 -1.60
CA TRP A 50 7.89 4.81 -2.33
C TRP A 50 7.85 3.47 -3.04
N THR A 51 8.90 3.10 -3.76
CA THR A 51 8.99 1.83 -4.49
C THR A 51 8.90 0.65 -3.53
N LEU A 52 9.61 0.70 -2.41
CA LEU A 52 9.54 -0.33 -1.37
C LEU A 52 8.12 -0.43 -0.79
N SER A 53 7.48 0.71 -0.51
CA SER A 53 6.11 0.76 0.01
C SER A 53 5.12 0.08 -0.94
N TYR A 54 5.15 0.40 -2.24
CA TYR A 54 4.30 -0.26 -3.23
C TYR A 54 4.61 -1.74 -3.41
N GLY A 55 5.87 -2.14 -3.37
CA GLY A 55 6.28 -3.54 -3.40
C GLY A 55 5.73 -4.33 -2.21
N LEU A 56 5.84 -3.79 -1.00
CA LEU A 56 5.29 -4.40 0.21
C LEU A 56 3.76 -4.44 0.19
N MET A 57 3.09 -3.40 -0.31
CA MET A 57 1.64 -3.42 -0.55
C MET A 57 1.23 -4.57 -1.47
N ALA A 58 1.94 -4.77 -2.57
CA ALA A 58 1.64 -5.83 -3.53
C ALA A 58 1.77 -7.22 -2.91
N VAL A 59 2.85 -7.47 -2.19
CA VAL A 59 3.09 -8.74 -1.49
C VAL A 59 2.03 -8.98 -0.41
N ALA A 60 1.69 -7.95 0.37
CA ALA A 60 0.64 -8.04 1.39
C ALA A 60 -0.73 -8.35 0.78
N GLY A 61 -1.10 -7.67 -0.30
CA GLY A 61 -2.34 -7.93 -1.03
C GLY A 61 -2.40 -9.36 -1.59
N TRP A 62 -1.30 -9.86 -2.16
CA TRP A 62 -1.19 -11.23 -2.63
C TRP A 62 -1.32 -12.26 -1.49
N LEU A 63 -0.63 -12.03 -0.36
CA LEU A 63 -0.74 -12.89 0.82
C LEU A 63 -2.16 -12.93 1.38
N ALA A 64 -2.85 -11.80 1.41
CA ALA A 64 -4.24 -11.72 1.83
C ALA A 64 -5.15 -12.46 0.83
N TRP A 65 -4.96 -12.24 -0.48
CA TRP A 65 -5.71 -12.90 -1.54
C TRP A 65 -5.65 -14.43 -1.43
N LYS A 66 -4.51 -15.00 -1.13
CA LYS A 66 -4.34 -16.45 -0.93
C LYS A 66 -5.24 -17.00 0.18
N ARG A 67 -5.63 -16.19 1.15
CA ARG A 67 -6.46 -16.60 2.29
C ARG A 67 -7.93 -16.30 2.11
N VAL A 68 -8.29 -15.18 1.47
CA VAL A 68 -9.67 -14.68 1.47
C VAL A 68 -10.30 -14.60 0.08
N GLY A 69 -9.52 -14.77 -1.00
CA GLY A 69 -9.99 -14.66 -2.38
C GLY A 69 -10.28 -13.22 -2.82
N LEU A 70 -10.58 -13.04 -4.11
CA LEU A 70 -10.76 -11.71 -4.72
C LEU A 70 -12.02 -10.97 -4.25
N LYS A 71 -13.08 -11.71 -3.90
CA LYS A 71 -14.40 -11.12 -3.53
C LYS A 71 -14.52 -10.84 -2.04
N SER A 72 -13.43 -10.43 -1.38
CA SER A 72 -13.44 -10.13 0.04
C SER A 72 -13.44 -8.64 0.31
N PHE A 73 -14.08 -8.23 1.41
CA PHE A 73 -14.01 -6.86 1.89
C PHE A 73 -12.56 -6.39 2.13
N ALA A 74 -11.69 -7.30 2.59
CA ALA A 74 -10.30 -6.99 2.83
C ALA A 74 -9.57 -6.53 1.55
N LEU A 75 -9.77 -7.23 0.43
CA LEU A 75 -9.21 -6.81 -0.85
C LEU A 75 -9.95 -5.63 -1.47
N GLY A 76 -11.24 -5.46 -1.19
CA GLY A 76 -12.00 -4.27 -1.57
C GLY A 76 -11.41 -3.00 -0.94
N PHE A 77 -11.16 -3.02 0.36
CA PHE A 77 -10.48 -1.91 1.06
C PHE A 77 -9.04 -1.71 0.61
N PHE A 78 -8.31 -2.79 0.33
CA PHE A 78 -6.96 -2.71 -0.23
C PHE A 78 -6.96 -2.01 -1.60
N ALA A 79 -7.88 -2.37 -2.50
CA ALA A 79 -8.02 -1.74 -3.81
C ALA A 79 -8.43 -0.27 -3.69
N ALA A 80 -9.37 0.05 -2.80
CA ALA A 80 -9.79 1.41 -2.52
C ALA A 80 -8.63 2.26 -1.97
N GLN A 81 -7.84 1.73 -1.06
CA GLN A 81 -6.66 2.40 -0.50
C GLN A 81 -5.62 2.66 -1.59
N LEU A 82 -5.39 1.72 -2.50
CA LEU A 82 -4.47 1.89 -3.61
C LEU A 82 -4.94 2.97 -4.59
N ALA A 83 -6.24 2.99 -4.91
CA ALA A 83 -6.85 4.02 -5.74
C ALA A 83 -6.79 5.41 -5.07
N LEU A 84 -7.12 5.50 -3.79
CA LEU A 84 -7.02 6.74 -3.02
C LEU A 84 -5.59 7.26 -2.92
N ASN A 85 -4.62 6.37 -2.82
CA ASN A 85 -3.20 6.72 -2.84
C ASN A 85 -2.83 7.42 -4.17
N LEU A 86 -3.27 6.87 -5.30
CA LEU A 86 -3.06 7.49 -6.61
C LEU A 86 -3.77 8.85 -6.70
N VAL A 87 -5.06 8.92 -6.36
CA VAL A 87 -5.85 10.16 -6.44
C VAL A 87 -5.25 11.24 -5.53
N TRP A 88 -4.85 10.89 -4.31
CA TRP A 88 -4.21 11.84 -3.40
C TRP A 88 -2.87 12.35 -3.94
N ARG A 89 -2.11 11.51 -4.60
CA ARG A 89 -0.84 11.92 -5.24
C ARG A 89 -1.07 12.92 -6.38
N LEU A 90 -2.15 12.77 -7.12
CA LEU A 90 -2.52 13.69 -8.21
C LEU A 90 -3.13 14.98 -7.68
N ALA A 91 -3.93 14.91 -6.63
CA ALA A 91 -4.62 16.03 -5.99
C ALA A 91 -4.49 15.91 -4.46
N PRO A 92 -3.41 16.43 -3.86
CA PRO A 92 -3.11 16.24 -2.45
C PRO A 92 -4.00 17.11 -1.56
N LEU A 93 -5.28 16.74 -1.47
CA LEU A 93 -6.24 17.37 -0.58
C LEU A 93 -6.24 16.69 0.80
N PRO A 94 -6.37 17.45 1.91
CA PRO A 94 -6.41 16.88 3.27
C PRO A 94 -7.47 15.81 3.45
N ALA A 95 -8.67 16.01 2.89
CA ALA A 95 -9.76 15.04 2.97
C ALA A 95 -9.43 13.71 2.27
N LEU A 96 -8.74 13.75 1.12
CA LEU A 96 -8.27 12.54 0.42
C LEU A 96 -7.17 11.83 1.20
N GLY A 97 -6.25 12.56 1.82
CA GLY A 97 -5.22 12.00 2.70
C GLY A 97 -5.83 11.30 3.91
N LEU A 98 -6.84 11.90 4.53
CA LEU A 98 -7.58 11.29 5.64
C LEU A 98 -8.30 10.01 5.18
N ALA A 99 -9.04 10.05 4.07
CA ALA A 99 -9.73 8.90 3.51
C ALA A 99 -8.75 7.76 3.18
N MET A 100 -7.61 8.08 2.58
CA MET A 100 -6.54 7.12 2.28
C MET A 100 -6.03 6.43 3.56
N ASN A 101 -5.76 7.20 4.62
CA ASN A 101 -5.28 6.67 5.89
C ASN A 101 -6.32 5.79 6.59
N LEU A 102 -7.59 6.20 6.58
CA LEU A 102 -8.67 5.39 7.14
C LEU A 102 -8.85 4.07 6.39
N CYS A 103 -8.78 4.08 5.05
CA CYS A 103 -8.80 2.86 4.25
C CYS A 103 -7.57 1.99 4.51
N ALA A 104 -6.38 2.58 4.68
CA ALA A 104 -5.16 1.85 4.99
C ALA A 104 -5.24 1.16 6.35
N LEU A 105 -5.74 1.85 7.37
CA LEU A 105 -5.96 1.28 8.70
C LEU A 105 -7.03 0.17 8.69
N ALA A 106 -8.14 0.38 7.97
CA ALA A 106 -9.16 -0.65 7.79
C ALA A 106 -8.59 -1.90 7.09
N THR A 107 -7.80 -1.71 6.04
CA THR A 107 -7.10 -2.79 5.34
C THR A 107 -6.17 -3.54 6.28
N LEU A 108 -5.37 -2.83 7.07
CA LEU A 108 -4.45 -3.42 8.05
C LEU A 108 -5.20 -4.29 9.07
N ILE A 109 -6.31 -3.79 9.63
CA ILE A 109 -7.13 -4.53 10.60
C ILE A 109 -7.74 -5.78 9.94
N LEU A 110 -8.29 -5.66 8.74
CA LEU A 110 -8.88 -6.79 8.02
C LEU A 110 -7.83 -7.84 7.64
N PHE A 111 -6.63 -7.42 7.25
CA PHE A 111 -5.53 -8.32 7.00
C PHE A 111 -5.10 -9.04 8.29
N ALA A 112 -4.95 -8.31 9.40
CA ALA A 112 -4.56 -8.89 10.69
C ALA A 112 -5.54 -9.98 11.16
N ARG A 113 -6.84 -9.80 10.91
CA ARG A 113 -7.86 -10.79 11.24
C ARG A 113 -7.82 -12.05 10.38
N ARG A 114 -7.23 -12.01 9.21
CA ARG A 114 -7.24 -13.10 8.23
C ARG A 114 -5.87 -13.71 7.98
N ASN A 115 -4.85 -12.89 7.95
CA ASN A 115 -3.48 -13.29 7.72
C ASN A 115 -2.52 -12.28 8.38
N PHE A 116 -2.01 -12.64 9.55
CA PHE A 116 -1.13 -11.78 10.32
C PHE A 116 0.15 -11.40 9.54
N VAL A 117 0.69 -12.32 8.73
CA VAL A 117 1.87 -12.04 7.90
C VAL A 117 1.58 -10.96 6.87
N ALA A 118 0.39 -11.01 6.24
CA ALA A 118 -0.03 -9.96 5.31
C ALA A 118 -0.13 -8.60 6.00
N ALA A 119 -0.66 -8.55 7.23
CA ALA A 119 -0.75 -7.33 8.01
C ALA A 119 0.63 -6.76 8.35
N VAL A 120 1.56 -7.59 8.82
CA VAL A 120 2.94 -7.16 9.15
C VAL A 120 3.65 -6.64 7.89
N THR A 121 3.46 -7.31 6.76
CA THR A 121 4.03 -6.88 5.47
C THR A 121 3.42 -5.55 4.99
N PHE A 122 2.14 -5.29 5.30
CA PHE A 122 1.44 -4.07 4.93
C PHE A 122 1.76 -2.88 5.85
N LEU A 123 2.14 -3.14 7.09
CA LEU A 123 2.38 -2.12 8.12
C LEU A 123 3.35 -1.00 7.70
N PRO A 124 4.52 -1.28 7.09
CA PRO A 124 5.43 -0.22 6.65
C PRO A 124 4.78 0.76 5.67
N SER A 125 3.90 0.25 4.81
CA SER A 125 3.16 1.10 3.85
C SER A 125 2.15 2.00 4.54
N VAL A 126 1.48 1.51 5.58
CA VAL A 126 0.56 2.32 6.41
C VAL A 126 1.33 3.44 7.12
N ILE A 127 2.46 3.10 7.74
CA ILE A 127 3.33 4.08 8.41
C ILE A 127 3.80 5.13 7.41
N TRP A 128 4.21 4.73 6.21
CA TRP A 128 4.64 5.65 5.17
C TRP A 128 3.52 6.57 4.70
N CYS A 129 2.31 6.05 4.47
CA CYS A 129 1.14 6.85 4.09
C CYS A 129 0.79 7.89 5.15
N LEU A 130 0.80 7.51 6.43
CA LEU A 130 0.60 8.43 7.55
C LEU A 130 1.68 9.51 7.57
N PHE A 131 2.94 9.12 7.47
CA PHE A 131 4.08 10.02 7.53
C PHE A 131 4.05 11.08 6.42
N VAL A 132 3.71 10.71 5.18
CA VAL A 132 3.68 11.65 4.05
C VAL A 132 2.43 12.53 4.03
N SER A 133 1.31 12.07 4.59
CA SER A 133 0.04 12.82 4.58
C SER A 133 -0.14 13.76 5.78
N LEU A 134 0.49 13.48 6.91
CA LEU A 134 0.39 14.30 8.12
C LEU A 134 0.81 15.78 7.92
N PRO A 135 1.90 16.08 7.22
CA PRO A 135 2.29 17.47 6.97
C PRO A 135 1.22 18.26 6.22
N MET A 136 0.49 17.60 5.32
CA MET A 136 -0.56 18.24 4.51
C MET A 136 -1.85 18.49 5.28
N ASN A 137 -2.07 17.76 6.37
CA ASN A 137 -3.22 17.92 7.25
C ASN A 137 -3.03 19.04 8.30
N GLY A 138 -1.95 19.79 8.22
CA GLY A 138 -1.70 20.91 9.12
C GLY A 138 -1.14 20.55 10.50
N PHE A 139 -0.93 19.26 10.78
CA PHE A 139 -0.40 18.80 12.07
C PHE A 139 0.98 19.36 12.39
N TRP A 140 1.80 19.65 11.39
CA TRP A 140 3.13 20.22 11.57
C TRP A 140 3.17 21.75 11.67
N ARG A 141 2.03 22.43 11.49
CA ARG A 141 1.94 23.89 11.68
C ARG A 141 1.81 24.31 13.15
N LEU A 142 1.74 23.34 14.05
CA LEU A 142 1.59 23.59 15.49
C LEU A 142 2.93 23.61 16.23
N TYR A 143 4.03 23.44 15.51
CA TYR A 143 5.41 23.51 16.02
C TYR A 143 6.26 24.42 15.08
#